data_614aca781f043c8b3816287163a6cca2
#
_entry.id   614aca781f043c8b3816287163a6cca2
#
_cell.length_a   1.000
_cell.length_b   1.000
_cell.length_c   1.000
_cell.angle_alpha   90.00
_cell.angle_beta   90.00
_cell.angle_gamma   90.00
#
_symmetry.space_group_name_H-M   'P 1'
#
loop_
_entity.id
_entity.type
_entity.pdbx_description
1 polymer ?
#
loop_
_entity_poly.entity_id
_entity_poly.type
_entity_poly.pdbx_seq_one_letter_code
_entity_poly.pdbx_strand_id
1 'polypeptide(L)'
;QVHAMQPGGYAFIPPGADYKVRNTTGQHTRFHWIRKHYQKVDGVPLPEAFVTNEQDIQPLVMPDTEGRWSTTRFVDMSDMRHDMHVNIVNFEPGGVIPFAETHVMEHGLYVLEGKAVYRLNQDWVEVEAGDFMWLRAFCPQACYSGGPGRFRYLLYKDVNRHMRLTLNAPH
;
A
#
# COMPACT_ATOMS: atom_id res chain seq x y z
N GLN A 1 -7.08 0.84 -25.11
CA GLN A 1 -8.27 0.28 -24.45
C GLN A 1 -8.85 1.31 -23.47
N VAL A 2 -10.19 1.34 -23.28
CA VAL A 2 -10.89 2.24 -22.34
C VAL A 2 -11.42 1.38 -21.19
N HIS A 3 -11.14 1.82 -19.96
CA HIS A 3 -11.61 1.17 -18.74
C HIS A 3 -12.44 2.15 -17.91
N ALA A 4 -13.66 1.76 -17.55
CA ALA A 4 -14.47 2.50 -16.58
C ALA A 4 -14.01 2.10 -15.17
N MET A 5 -13.68 3.11 -14.35
CA MET A 5 -13.28 2.87 -12.96
C MET A 5 -14.37 3.37 -12.01
N GLN A 6 -14.54 2.66 -10.91
CA GLN A 6 -15.44 2.97 -9.81
C GLN A 6 -14.64 3.18 -8.52
N PRO A 7 -15.23 3.67 -7.43
CA PRO A 7 -14.57 3.67 -6.12
C PRO A 7 -13.98 2.28 -5.78
N GLY A 8 -12.78 2.24 -5.21
CA GLY A 8 -12.01 1.01 -5.00
C GLY A 8 -11.23 0.52 -6.22
N GLY A 9 -11.37 1.20 -7.36
CA GLY A 9 -10.64 0.85 -8.60
C GLY A 9 -9.15 1.13 -8.49
N TYR A 10 -8.35 0.21 -9.03
CA TYR A 10 -6.90 0.30 -9.14
C TYR A 10 -6.46 0.15 -10.59
N ALA A 11 -5.58 1.02 -11.04
CA ALA A 11 -4.94 0.92 -12.36
C ALA A 11 -3.42 0.94 -12.21
N PHE A 12 -2.77 -0.07 -12.76
CA PHE A 12 -1.31 -0.09 -12.90
C PHE A 12 -0.93 0.32 -14.31
N ILE A 13 -0.06 1.31 -14.42
CA ILE A 13 0.47 1.82 -15.68
C ILE A 13 1.98 1.57 -15.70
N PRO A 14 2.48 0.68 -16.57
CA PRO A 14 3.89 0.37 -16.64
C PRO A 14 4.72 1.51 -17.27
N PRO A 15 6.06 1.46 -17.14
CA PRO A 15 6.94 2.42 -17.79
C PRO A 15 6.71 2.49 -19.31
N GLY A 16 6.70 3.71 -19.85
CA GLY A 16 6.54 3.96 -21.28
C GLY A 16 5.13 3.81 -21.84
N ALA A 17 4.14 3.48 -21.02
CA ALA A 17 2.75 3.42 -21.46
C ALA A 17 2.08 4.79 -21.40
N ASP A 18 1.41 5.16 -22.48
CA ASP A 18 0.56 6.34 -22.53
C ASP A 18 -0.79 6.08 -21.87
N TYR A 19 -1.28 7.05 -21.14
CA TYR A 19 -2.61 6.97 -20.52
C TYR A 19 -3.30 8.33 -20.45
N LYS A 20 -4.62 8.27 -20.34
CA LYS A 20 -5.46 9.45 -20.14
C LYS A 20 -6.56 9.14 -19.12
N VAL A 21 -6.68 10.00 -18.11
CA VAL A 21 -7.77 9.93 -17.14
C VAL A 21 -8.83 10.97 -17.50
N ARG A 22 -10.09 10.57 -17.49
CA ARG A 22 -11.23 11.45 -17.74
C ARG A 22 -12.27 11.26 -16.65
N ASN A 23 -12.67 12.32 -16.00
CA ASN A 23 -13.86 12.32 -15.16
C ASN A 23 -15.11 12.45 -16.04
N THR A 24 -15.99 11.48 -15.99
CA THR A 24 -17.24 11.42 -16.77
C THR A 24 -18.49 11.63 -15.92
N THR A 25 -18.33 11.82 -14.60
CA THR A 25 -19.47 11.88 -13.67
C THR A 25 -20.09 13.27 -13.53
N GLY A 26 -19.40 14.32 -13.97
CA GLY A 26 -19.80 15.71 -13.73
C GLY A 26 -19.63 16.17 -12.27
N GLN A 27 -19.15 15.30 -11.37
CA GLN A 27 -18.89 15.59 -9.96
C GLN A 27 -17.40 15.54 -9.67
N HIS A 28 -16.98 16.08 -8.52
CA HIS A 28 -15.60 15.94 -8.08
C HIS A 28 -15.23 14.48 -7.87
N THR A 29 -14.13 14.07 -8.50
CA THR A 29 -13.55 12.73 -8.35
C THR A 29 -12.15 12.87 -7.76
N ARG A 30 -11.84 12.04 -6.78
CA ARG A 30 -10.52 11.99 -6.16
C ARG A 30 -9.88 10.64 -6.46
N PHE A 31 -8.56 10.64 -6.59
CA PHE A 31 -7.77 9.42 -6.72
C PHE A 31 -6.38 9.64 -6.13
N HIS A 32 -5.75 8.57 -5.68
CA HIS A 32 -4.36 8.59 -5.25
C HIS A 32 -3.47 8.34 -6.46
N TRP A 33 -2.51 9.22 -6.66
CA TRP A 33 -1.53 9.07 -7.71
C TRP A 33 -0.19 8.70 -7.10
N ILE A 34 0.20 7.44 -7.29
CA ILE A 34 1.47 6.91 -6.81
C ILE A 34 2.39 6.76 -8.02
N ARG A 35 3.55 7.41 -7.97
CA ARG A 35 4.55 7.37 -9.03
C ARG A 35 5.90 6.96 -8.45
N LYS A 36 6.54 6.03 -9.14
CA LYS A 36 7.89 5.57 -8.83
C LYS A 36 8.71 5.48 -10.10
N HIS A 37 9.99 5.80 -10.03
CA HIS A 37 10.92 5.45 -11.10
C HIS A 37 11.15 3.94 -11.10
N TYR A 38 10.76 3.29 -12.20
CA TYR A 38 10.86 1.84 -12.32
C TYR A 38 12.33 1.40 -12.40
N GLN A 39 12.69 0.44 -11.59
CA GLN A 39 14.01 -0.18 -11.58
C GLN A 39 13.96 -1.49 -12.38
N LYS A 40 14.47 -1.44 -13.61
CA LYS A 40 14.54 -2.62 -14.49
C LYS A 40 15.51 -3.66 -13.92
N VAL A 41 15.15 -4.92 -14.05
CA VAL A 41 16.03 -6.07 -13.81
C VAL A 41 16.29 -6.77 -15.14
N ASP A 42 17.55 -7.11 -15.40
CA ASP A 42 17.94 -7.82 -16.61
C ASP A 42 17.31 -9.20 -16.65
N GLY A 43 16.79 -9.57 -17.82
CA GLY A 43 16.10 -10.83 -18.02
C GLY A 43 14.66 -10.89 -17.49
N VAL A 44 14.18 -9.85 -16.80
CA VAL A 44 12.80 -9.76 -16.33
C VAL A 44 12.02 -8.82 -17.25
N PRO A 45 10.92 -9.26 -17.89
CA PRO A 45 10.09 -8.41 -18.72
C PRO A 45 9.39 -7.31 -17.91
N LEU A 46 8.99 -6.24 -18.58
CA LEU A 46 8.13 -5.23 -17.95
C LEU A 46 6.76 -5.82 -17.62
N PRO A 47 6.14 -5.40 -16.51
CA PRO A 47 4.76 -5.78 -16.22
C PRO A 47 3.81 -5.15 -17.23
N GLU A 48 2.66 -5.77 -17.44
CA GLU A 48 1.62 -5.24 -18.31
C GLU A 48 0.70 -4.27 -17.56
N ALA A 49 0.07 -3.35 -18.28
CA ALA A 49 -0.98 -2.49 -17.73
C ALA A 49 -2.21 -3.31 -17.39
N PHE A 50 -2.83 -3.02 -16.26
CA PHE A 50 -4.11 -3.64 -15.89
C PHE A 50 -4.96 -2.70 -15.04
N VAL A 51 -6.26 -2.98 -15.02
CA VAL A 51 -7.25 -2.30 -14.19
C VAL A 51 -8.05 -3.37 -13.45
N THR A 52 -8.26 -3.15 -12.16
CA THR A 52 -9.04 -4.03 -11.29
C THR A 52 -9.78 -3.19 -10.23
N ASN A 53 -10.54 -3.85 -9.36
CA ASN A 53 -11.19 -3.22 -8.22
C ASN A 53 -10.94 -4.04 -6.96
N GLU A 54 -10.83 -3.38 -5.80
CA GLU A 54 -10.63 -4.06 -4.52
C GLU A 54 -11.73 -5.09 -4.21
N GLN A 55 -12.96 -4.85 -4.72
CA GLN A 55 -14.10 -5.75 -4.54
C GLN A 55 -13.96 -7.06 -5.31
N ASP A 56 -13.13 -7.09 -6.35
CA ASP A 56 -12.90 -8.30 -7.16
C ASP A 56 -11.77 -9.17 -6.60
N ILE A 57 -11.13 -8.73 -5.51
CA ILE A 57 -9.97 -9.39 -4.91
C ILE A 57 -10.33 -9.92 -3.53
N GLN A 58 -10.17 -11.23 -3.33
CA GLN A 58 -10.35 -11.85 -2.01
C GLN A 58 -9.23 -11.36 -1.06
N PRO A 59 -9.56 -10.69 0.06
CA PRO A 59 -8.55 -10.30 1.04
C PRO A 59 -7.85 -11.52 1.66
N LEU A 60 -6.56 -11.41 1.82
CA LEU A 60 -5.77 -12.38 2.58
C LEU A 60 -5.87 -12.04 4.07
N VAL A 61 -6.47 -12.93 4.84
CA VAL A 61 -6.52 -12.82 6.31
C VAL A 61 -5.15 -13.19 6.88
N MET A 62 -4.66 -12.36 7.80
CA MET A 62 -3.39 -12.62 8.46
C MET A 62 -3.56 -13.72 9.52
N PRO A 63 -2.57 -14.62 9.66
CA PRO A 63 -2.63 -15.70 10.64
C PRO A 63 -2.81 -15.18 12.08
N ASP A 64 -3.50 -15.97 12.90
CA ASP A 64 -3.67 -15.73 14.34
C ASP A 64 -4.31 -14.40 14.73
N THR A 65 -5.15 -13.82 13.83
CA THR A 65 -5.80 -12.52 14.03
C THR A 65 -7.32 -12.62 14.17
N GLU A 66 -7.88 -13.83 14.27
CA GLU A 66 -9.34 -14.05 14.32
C GLU A 66 -10.12 -13.35 13.19
N GLY A 67 -9.48 -13.16 12.03
CA GLY A 67 -10.06 -12.44 10.90
C GLY A 67 -10.01 -10.92 11.02
N ARG A 68 -9.42 -10.38 12.07
CA ARG A 68 -9.46 -8.92 12.34
C ARG A 68 -8.40 -8.12 11.59
N TRP A 69 -7.44 -8.78 10.95
CA TRP A 69 -6.45 -8.14 10.09
C TRP A 69 -6.39 -8.84 8.75
N SER A 70 -6.64 -8.11 7.68
CA SER A 70 -6.58 -8.62 6.32
C SER A 70 -5.94 -7.62 5.36
N THR A 71 -5.50 -8.12 4.22
CA THR A 71 -4.86 -7.31 3.18
C THR A 71 -5.43 -7.67 1.80
N THR A 72 -5.96 -6.68 1.09
CA THR A 72 -6.29 -6.78 -0.33
C THR A 72 -5.07 -6.40 -1.15
N ARG A 73 -4.54 -7.31 -1.96
CA ARG A 73 -3.33 -7.13 -2.75
C ARG A 73 -3.67 -7.02 -4.23
N PHE A 74 -3.37 -5.88 -4.85
CA PHE A 74 -3.64 -5.66 -6.27
C PHE A 74 -2.64 -6.35 -7.19
N VAL A 75 -1.48 -6.74 -6.67
CA VAL A 75 -0.39 -7.39 -7.40
C VAL A 75 0.04 -8.64 -6.65
N ASP A 76 0.36 -9.70 -7.37
CA ASP A 76 0.99 -10.88 -6.80
C ASP A 76 2.37 -10.51 -6.25
N MET A 77 2.60 -10.79 -4.97
CA MET A 77 3.85 -10.47 -4.28
C MET A 77 5.04 -11.26 -4.83
N SER A 78 4.81 -12.40 -5.47
CA SER A 78 5.85 -13.22 -6.09
C SER A 78 6.22 -12.75 -7.50
N ASP A 79 5.45 -11.83 -8.08
CA ASP A 79 5.71 -11.33 -9.43
C ASP A 79 6.90 -10.35 -9.44
N MET A 80 8.06 -10.87 -9.82
CA MET A 80 9.32 -10.13 -9.89
C MET A 80 9.32 -8.98 -10.90
N ARG A 81 8.32 -8.88 -11.78
CA ARG A 81 8.18 -7.78 -12.73
C ARG A 81 7.85 -6.46 -12.04
N HIS A 82 7.17 -6.52 -10.90
CA HIS A 82 6.81 -5.34 -10.13
C HIS A 82 7.90 -4.96 -9.12
N ASP A 83 8.20 -3.68 -9.04
CA ASP A 83 9.14 -3.10 -8.07
C ASP A 83 8.43 -2.28 -6.97
N MET A 84 7.11 -2.22 -7.03
CA MET A 84 6.25 -1.58 -6.05
C MET A 84 4.92 -2.33 -5.94
N HIS A 85 4.41 -2.46 -4.72
CA HIS A 85 3.05 -2.95 -4.46
C HIS A 85 2.16 -1.83 -3.92
N VAL A 86 0.88 -1.95 -4.24
CA VAL A 86 -0.20 -1.17 -3.62
C VAL A 86 -1.21 -2.14 -3.03
N ASN A 87 -1.54 -1.95 -1.77
CA ASN A 87 -2.45 -2.82 -1.02
C ASN A 87 -3.46 -1.98 -0.25
N ILE A 88 -4.61 -2.56 0.06
CA ILE A 88 -5.50 -2.04 1.10
C ILE A 88 -5.36 -2.94 2.33
N VAL A 89 -4.98 -2.36 3.45
CA VAL A 89 -4.91 -3.07 4.72
C VAL A 89 -6.15 -2.74 5.53
N ASN A 90 -6.79 -3.76 6.08
CA ASN A 90 -8.04 -3.65 6.80
C ASN A 90 -7.90 -4.24 8.20
N PHE A 91 -8.41 -3.50 9.18
CA PHE A 91 -8.57 -3.95 10.56
C PHE A 91 -10.03 -3.81 10.97
N GLU A 92 -10.62 -4.90 11.40
CA GLU A 92 -11.87 -4.87 12.11
C GLU A 92 -11.68 -4.26 13.51
N PRO A 93 -12.74 -3.82 14.19
CA PRO A 93 -12.61 -3.28 15.54
C PRO A 93 -11.81 -4.21 16.46
N GLY A 94 -10.79 -3.67 17.12
CA GLY A 94 -9.85 -4.43 17.96
C GLY A 94 -8.78 -5.19 17.19
N GLY A 95 -8.70 -5.03 15.86
CA GLY A 95 -7.60 -5.58 15.07
C GLY A 95 -6.27 -4.87 15.38
N VAL A 96 -5.18 -5.62 15.39
CA VAL A 96 -3.86 -5.12 15.80
C VAL A 96 -2.74 -5.72 14.96
N ILE A 97 -1.63 -4.99 14.87
CA ILE A 97 -0.29 -5.54 14.63
C ILE A 97 0.37 -5.61 16.01
N PRO A 98 0.43 -6.79 16.66
CA PRO A 98 0.73 -6.88 18.09
C PRO A 98 2.22 -6.87 18.42
N PHE A 99 3.07 -6.64 17.45
CA PHE A 99 4.53 -6.65 17.60
C PHE A 99 5.15 -5.48 16.83
N ALA A 100 6.38 -5.13 17.17
CA ALA A 100 7.14 -4.14 16.41
C ALA A 100 7.64 -4.76 15.10
N GLU A 101 6.82 -4.71 14.06
CA GLU A 101 7.20 -5.12 12.72
C GLU A 101 8.28 -4.20 12.17
N THR A 102 9.29 -4.77 11.50
CA THR A 102 10.29 -4.00 10.77
C THR A 102 10.74 -4.76 9.52
N HIS A 103 10.99 -4.05 8.44
CA HIS A 103 11.44 -4.61 7.18
C HIS A 103 12.19 -3.57 6.33
N VAL A 104 12.94 -4.04 5.34
CA VAL A 104 13.77 -3.19 4.48
C VAL A 104 12.94 -2.28 3.56
N MET A 105 11.69 -2.65 3.24
CA MET A 105 10.87 -1.88 2.32
C MET A 105 10.43 -0.56 2.95
N GLU A 106 10.72 0.55 2.29
CA GLU A 106 10.06 1.81 2.59
C GLU A 106 8.61 1.76 2.13
N HIS A 107 7.74 2.43 2.85
CA HIS A 107 6.33 2.49 2.49
C HIS A 107 5.65 3.75 3.01
N GLY A 108 4.60 4.13 2.31
CA GLY A 108 3.68 5.17 2.72
C GLY A 108 2.28 4.60 2.91
N LEU A 109 1.58 5.17 3.86
CA LEU A 109 0.21 4.79 4.21
C LEU A 109 -0.69 6.02 4.19
N TYR A 110 -1.81 5.91 3.49
CA TYR A 110 -2.87 6.90 3.54
C TYR A 110 -4.11 6.30 4.19
N VAL A 111 -4.58 6.89 5.29
CA VAL A 111 -5.74 6.39 6.03
C VAL A 111 -7.02 6.68 5.24
N LEU A 112 -7.72 5.61 4.87
CA LEU A 112 -8.97 5.66 4.10
C LEU A 112 -10.20 5.77 5.00
N GLU A 113 -10.16 5.09 6.16
CA GLU A 113 -11.34 4.94 7.03
C GLU A 113 -10.88 4.68 8.47
N GLY A 114 -11.63 5.26 9.43
CA GLY A 114 -11.51 4.95 10.85
C GLY A 114 -10.36 5.66 11.55
N LYS A 115 -10.02 5.12 12.72
CA LYS A 115 -8.97 5.64 13.61
C LYS A 115 -8.12 4.51 14.17
N ALA A 116 -6.86 4.82 14.45
CA ALA A 116 -5.93 3.90 15.09
C ALA A 116 -4.89 4.65 15.92
N VAL A 117 -4.23 3.92 16.81
CA VAL A 117 -2.96 4.34 17.37
C VAL A 117 -1.88 3.57 16.62
N TYR A 118 -0.98 4.30 15.98
CA TYR A 118 0.07 3.74 15.13
C TYR A 118 1.44 4.03 15.72
N ARG A 119 2.29 3.01 15.79
CA ARG A 119 3.68 3.17 16.19
C ARG A 119 4.54 3.52 14.99
N LEU A 120 5.25 4.65 15.07
CA LEU A 120 6.22 5.12 14.09
C LEU A 120 7.57 5.24 14.78
N ASN A 121 8.43 4.25 14.64
CA ASN A 121 9.70 4.13 15.34
C ASN A 121 9.50 4.04 16.87
N GLN A 122 9.77 5.12 17.61
CA GLN A 122 9.57 5.19 19.06
C GLN A 122 8.25 5.87 19.46
N ASP A 123 7.64 6.61 18.53
CA ASP A 123 6.47 7.41 18.77
C ASP A 123 5.18 6.63 18.55
N TRP A 124 4.21 6.87 19.39
CA TRP A 124 2.84 6.42 19.23
C TRP A 124 1.97 7.62 18.86
N VAL A 125 1.33 7.53 17.71
CA VAL A 125 0.52 8.63 17.17
C VAL A 125 -0.90 8.17 16.92
N GLU A 126 -1.87 9.01 17.25
CA GLU A 126 -3.25 8.81 16.79
C GLU A 126 -3.34 9.23 15.32
N VAL A 127 -4.00 8.39 14.51
CA VAL A 127 -4.21 8.62 13.09
C VAL A 127 -5.66 8.39 12.73
N GLU A 128 -6.17 9.19 11.78
CA GLU A 128 -7.54 9.11 11.30
C GLU A 128 -7.65 9.26 9.78
N ALA A 129 -8.86 9.04 9.25
CA ALA A 129 -9.12 9.15 7.82
C ALA A 129 -8.65 10.50 7.25
N GLY A 130 -7.80 10.43 6.21
CA GLY A 130 -7.16 11.59 5.59
C GLY A 130 -5.69 11.79 5.98
N ASP A 131 -5.22 11.14 7.04
CA ASP A 131 -3.82 11.22 7.43
C ASP A 131 -2.91 10.41 6.52
N PHE A 132 -1.66 10.85 6.44
CA PHE A 132 -0.60 10.18 5.70
C PHE A 132 0.60 9.93 6.61
N MET A 133 1.12 8.72 6.55
CA MET A 133 2.34 8.29 7.23
C MET A 133 3.38 7.81 6.23
N TRP A 134 4.64 8.14 6.49
CA TRP A 134 5.76 7.60 5.72
C TRP A 134 6.75 6.90 6.65
N LEU A 135 7.07 5.66 6.33
CA LEU A 135 7.97 4.81 7.09
C LEU A 135 9.20 4.49 6.25
N ARG A 136 10.35 4.88 6.77
CA ARG A 136 11.63 4.52 6.17
C ARG A 136 11.93 3.04 6.35
N ALA A 137 12.92 2.56 5.60
CA ALA A 137 13.47 1.23 5.78
C ALA A 137 13.79 0.96 7.26
N PHE A 138 13.40 -0.22 7.72
CA PHE A 138 13.58 -0.69 9.10
C PHE A 138 12.89 0.14 10.19
N CYS A 139 11.98 1.03 9.86
CA CYS A 139 11.18 1.74 10.85
C CYS A 139 10.30 0.75 11.63
N PRO A 140 10.48 0.58 12.94
CA PRO A 140 9.58 -0.24 13.74
C PRO A 140 8.17 0.32 13.73
N GLN A 141 7.19 -0.55 13.45
CA GLN A 141 5.79 -0.19 13.38
C GLN A 141 4.91 -1.18 14.12
N ALA A 142 3.80 -0.69 14.63
CA ALA A 142 2.71 -1.48 15.20
C ALA A 142 1.41 -0.69 15.05
N CYS A 143 0.27 -1.36 15.15
CA CYS A 143 -1.03 -0.72 14.97
C CYS A 143 -2.05 -1.28 15.95
N TYR A 144 -2.83 -0.40 16.54
CA TYR A 144 -4.02 -0.72 17.33
C TYR A 144 -5.21 0.03 16.75
N SER A 145 -6.12 -0.71 16.10
CA SER A 145 -7.39 -0.15 15.62
C SER A 145 -8.22 0.33 16.81
N GLY A 146 -8.45 1.65 16.92
CA GLY A 146 -8.97 2.30 18.14
C GLY A 146 -10.39 2.85 18.03
N GLY A 147 -11.02 2.73 16.87
CA GLY A 147 -12.38 3.25 16.67
C GLY A 147 -13.47 2.18 16.83
N PRO A 148 -14.76 2.60 16.86
CA PRO A 148 -15.90 1.68 16.88
C PRO A 148 -16.10 0.97 15.54
N GLY A 149 -15.54 1.50 14.45
CA GLY A 149 -15.59 0.96 13.09
C GLY A 149 -14.25 0.37 12.64
N ARG A 150 -14.22 -0.05 11.40
CA ARG A 150 -13.01 -0.53 10.77
C ARG A 150 -11.97 0.57 10.65
N PHE A 151 -10.71 0.18 10.69
CA PHE A 151 -9.58 1.01 10.30
C PHE A 151 -8.99 0.50 9.01
N ARG A 152 -8.85 1.36 7.99
CA ARG A 152 -8.35 0.97 6.67
C ARG A 152 -7.34 1.99 6.17
N TYR A 153 -6.29 1.50 5.53
CA TYR A 153 -5.36 2.37 4.83
C TYR A 153 -4.89 1.80 3.51
N LEU A 154 -4.61 2.72 2.58
CA LEU A 154 -3.89 2.44 1.36
C LEU A 154 -2.40 2.39 1.70
N LEU A 155 -1.77 1.28 1.38
CA LEU A 155 -0.33 1.05 1.51
C LEU A 155 0.31 1.00 0.13
N TYR A 156 1.35 1.78 -0.10
CA TYR A 156 2.29 1.52 -1.17
C TYR A 156 3.67 1.24 -0.59
N LYS A 157 4.38 0.27 -1.13
CA LYS A 157 5.72 -0.11 -0.66
C LYS A 157 6.60 -0.59 -1.78
N ASP A 158 7.90 -0.37 -1.63
CA ASP A 158 8.93 -0.96 -2.48
C ASP A 158 8.98 -2.48 -2.28
N VAL A 159 9.14 -3.22 -3.38
CA VAL A 159 9.26 -4.68 -3.35
C VAL A 159 10.23 -5.12 -4.45
N ASN A 160 10.80 -6.32 -4.30
CA ASN A 160 11.65 -6.96 -5.31
C ASN A 160 12.88 -6.16 -5.78
N ARG A 161 13.06 -4.95 -5.27
CA ARG A 161 14.20 -4.05 -5.51
C ARG A 161 14.58 -3.47 -4.17
N HIS A 162 15.46 -4.15 -3.47
CA HIS A 162 15.90 -3.69 -2.16
C HIS A 162 16.77 -2.46 -2.30
N MET A 163 16.58 -1.54 -1.37
CA MET A 163 17.45 -0.39 -1.19
C MET A 163 18.91 -0.85 -1.07
N ARG A 164 19.82 -0.18 -1.78
CA ARG A 164 21.25 -0.41 -1.59
C ARG A 164 21.65 0.08 -0.21
N LEU A 165 22.01 -0.85 0.66
CA LEU A 165 22.63 -0.52 1.95
C LEU A 165 24.09 -0.16 1.68
N THR A 166 24.39 1.12 1.50
CA THR A 166 25.77 1.60 1.47
C THR A 166 26.21 1.86 2.90
N LEU A 167 27.16 1.08 3.39
CA LEU A 167 27.94 1.49 4.55
C LEU A 167 28.82 2.66 4.10
N ASN A 168 28.49 3.87 4.53
CA ASN A 168 29.41 4.97 4.37
C ASN A 168 30.67 4.61 5.14
N ALA A 169 31.79 4.41 4.42
CA ALA A 169 33.09 4.31 5.07
C ALA A 169 33.28 5.60 5.89
N PRO A 170 33.77 5.52 7.14
CA PRO A 170 34.08 6.73 7.89
C PRO A 170 35.12 7.52 7.10
N HIS A 171 34.82 8.81 6.90
CA HIS A 171 35.77 9.78 6.33
C HIS A 171 36.94 10.03 7.28
#